data_863f60956e2cc9c5c776d00f90758c5c
#
_entry.id   863f60956e2cc9c5c776d00f90758c5c
#
_cell.length_a   1.000
_cell.length_b   1.000
_cell.length_c   1.000
_cell.angle_alpha   90.00
_cell.angle_beta   90.00
_cell.angle_gamma   90.00
#
_symmetry.space_group_name_H-M   'P 1'
#
loop_
_entity.id
_entity.type
_entity.pdbx_description
1 polymer ?
#
loop_
_entity_poly.entity_id
_entity_poly.type
_entity_poly.pdbx_seq_one_letter_code
_entity_poly.pdbx_strand_id
1 'polypeptide(L)'
;KEIKVGVLKFGTANWELKTTMDNGIDTKHNFKLNVVGLADKKANIAAFLGGEVDVILTDYIWVSRQRTEGADFVFIPHSKSVGGIIVSPSSNISSLNDLAGKKIGIAGGPVDKSWVILQAYAKSVHNLDVKKDVELVFGAPPLINEKLMSGEIDAVLNFWHWNARLKAKGMTELHSVANMLDEMGLNSNAPLLGWAFRESWANENDELIRSFLDSSFETKGMLLNDMNAWENLKAKMKADKDESLFKNLSTDYRAGIMTESSPSAAEAAKKTFAVMAEIGGQKLVGSSATLDAGTFWSAY
;
A
#
# COMPACT_ATOMS: atom_id res chain seq x y z
N LYS A 1 -11.18 10.32 -24.90
CA LYS A 1 -10.15 9.25 -24.85
C LYS A 1 -10.48 8.31 -23.70
N GLU A 2 -9.99 7.06 -23.74
CA GLU A 2 -10.15 6.07 -22.68
C GLU A 2 -8.78 5.76 -22.08
N ILE A 3 -8.74 5.56 -20.73
CA ILE A 3 -7.58 5.05 -20.00
C ILE A 3 -7.95 3.74 -19.31
N LYS A 4 -7.10 2.73 -19.45
CA LYS A 4 -7.29 1.42 -18.84
C LYS A 4 -6.41 1.30 -17.59
N VAL A 5 -7.04 1.13 -16.44
CA VAL A 5 -6.35 1.06 -15.15
C VAL A 5 -6.47 -0.34 -14.57
N GLY A 6 -5.34 -1.01 -14.45
CA GLY A 6 -5.24 -2.34 -13.84
C GLY A 6 -5.13 -2.26 -12.31
N VAL A 7 -6.03 -2.92 -11.61
CA VAL A 7 -6.04 -3.02 -10.15
C VAL A 7 -6.41 -4.43 -9.69
N LEU A 8 -6.08 -4.77 -8.46
CA LEU A 8 -6.56 -6.01 -7.87
C LEU A 8 -8.08 -5.96 -7.72
N LYS A 9 -8.79 -6.98 -8.18
CA LYS A 9 -10.26 -7.05 -8.22
C LYS A 9 -10.91 -6.72 -6.87
N PHE A 10 -10.28 -7.10 -5.77
CA PHE A 10 -10.77 -6.87 -4.40
C PHE A 10 -9.91 -5.86 -3.62
N GLY A 11 -9.03 -5.12 -4.29
CA GLY A 11 -8.18 -4.11 -3.68
C GLY A 11 -8.95 -2.82 -3.35
N THR A 12 -8.41 -2.07 -2.39
CA THR A 12 -9.05 -0.85 -1.89
C THR A 12 -8.99 0.33 -2.86
N ALA A 13 -8.08 0.31 -3.84
CA ALA A 13 -8.05 1.31 -4.92
C ALA A 13 -9.37 1.37 -5.71
N ASN A 14 -10.12 0.25 -5.76
CA ASN A 14 -11.45 0.23 -6.38
C ASN A 14 -12.44 1.21 -5.74
N TRP A 15 -12.24 1.61 -4.49
CA TRP A 15 -13.14 2.55 -3.82
C TRP A 15 -13.02 3.95 -4.42
N GLU A 16 -11.79 4.40 -4.66
CA GLU A 16 -11.54 5.67 -5.36
C GLU A 16 -12.05 5.60 -6.80
N LEU A 17 -11.65 4.58 -7.55
CA LEU A 17 -12.02 4.45 -8.98
C LEU A 17 -13.55 4.35 -9.15
N LYS A 18 -14.24 3.62 -8.26
CA LYS A 18 -15.72 3.59 -8.26
C LYS A 18 -16.30 4.97 -7.97
N THR A 19 -15.78 5.68 -6.97
CA THR A 19 -16.23 7.03 -6.63
C THR A 19 -16.03 7.99 -7.79
N THR A 20 -14.90 7.90 -8.50
CA THR A 20 -14.62 8.66 -9.72
C THR A 20 -15.70 8.45 -10.78
N MET A 21 -16.03 7.19 -11.09
CA MET A 21 -17.03 6.85 -12.11
C MET A 21 -18.45 7.20 -11.66
N ASP A 22 -18.83 6.85 -10.43
CA ASP A 22 -20.19 7.10 -9.92
C ASP A 22 -20.56 8.59 -9.88
N ASN A 23 -19.56 9.46 -9.73
CA ASN A 23 -19.75 10.91 -9.69
C ASN A 23 -19.39 11.60 -11.01
N GLY A 24 -19.08 10.85 -12.07
CA GLY A 24 -18.76 11.39 -13.39
C GLY A 24 -17.52 12.28 -13.42
N ILE A 25 -16.58 12.08 -12.47
CA ILE A 25 -15.36 12.87 -12.37
C ILE A 25 -14.46 12.63 -13.58
N ASP A 26 -14.37 11.39 -14.06
CA ASP A 26 -13.66 11.04 -15.29
C ASP A 26 -14.22 11.80 -16.51
N THR A 27 -15.54 11.83 -16.66
CA THR A 27 -16.21 12.57 -17.73
C THR A 27 -15.97 14.08 -17.61
N LYS A 28 -16.00 14.62 -16.40
CA LYS A 28 -15.66 16.02 -16.11
C LYS A 28 -14.24 16.38 -16.55
N HIS A 29 -13.30 15.45 -16.39
CA HIS A 29 -11.91 15.59 -16.84
C HIS A 29 -11.69 15.13 -18.29
N ASN A 30 -12.75 14.98 -19.10
CA ASN A 30 -12.74 14.69 -20.53
C ASN A 30 -12.10 13.34 -20.91
N PHE A 31 -12.21 12.33 -20.04
CA PHE A 31 -11.79 10.96 -20.37
C PHE A 31 -12.83 9.95 -19.88
N LYS A 32 -12.65 8.71 -20.30
CA LYS A 32 -13.43 7.56 -19.83
C LYS A 32 -12.50 6.63 -19.06
N LEU A 33 -12.83 6.37 -17.80
CA LEU A 33 -12.13 5.43 -16.95
C LEU A 33 -12.59 4.00 -17.24
N ASN A 34 -11.65 3.12 -17.58
CA ASN A 34 -11.88 1.69 -17.73
C ASN A 34 -11.07 0.92 -16.70
N VAL A 35 -11.74 0.37 -15.69
CA VAL A 35 -11.10 -0.36 -14.58
C VAL A 35 -11.03 -1.83 -14.90
N VAL A 36 -9.82 -2.37 -14.99
CA VAL A 36 -9.55 -3.79 -15.24
C VAL A 36 -9.19 -4.47 -13.94
N GLY A 37 -10.12 -5.27 -13.41
CA GLY A 37 -9.93 -6.02 -12.17
C GLY A 37 -9.18 -7.32 -12.40
N LEU A 38 -7.99 -7.46 -11.81
CA LEU A 38 -7.11 -8.60 -11.97
C LEU A 38 -7.03 -9.43 -10.68
N ALA A 39 -6.73 -10.72 -10.81
CA ALA A 39 -6.81 -11.66 -9.71
C ALA A 39 -5.78 -11.37 -8.60
N ASP A 40 -4.55 -11.05 -8.99
CA ASP A 40 -3.43 -10.82 -8.09
C ASP A 40 -2.39 -9.86 -8.70
N LYS A 41 -1.34 -9.58 -7.92
CA LYS A 41 -0.24 -8.68 -8.34
C LYS A 41 0.48 -9.18 -9.59
N LYS A 42 0.67 -10.50 -9.75
CA LYS A 42 1.37 -11.06 -10.92
C LYS A 42 0.54 -10.85 -12.19
N ALA A 43 -0.76 -11.10 -12.12
CA ALA A 43 -1.68 -10.87 -13.23
C ALA A 43 -1.73 -9.37 -13.60
N ASN A 44 -1.73 -8.47 -12.59
CA ASN A 44 -1.72 -7.03 -12.82
C ASN A 44 -0.45 -6.57 -13.55
N ILE A 45 0.71 -7.04 -13.11
CA ILE A 45 1.99 -6.76 -13.77
C ILE A 45 2.01 -7.34 -15.20
N ALA A 46 1.54 -8.59 -15.40
CA ALA A 46 1.50 -9.21 -16.71
C ALA A 46 0.63 -8.43 -17.69
N ALA A 47 -0.56 -7.98 -17.27
CA ALA A 47 -1.44 -7.13 -18.07
C ALA A 47 -0.78 -5.80 -18.47
N PHE A 48 -0.04 -5.18 -17.55
CA PHE A 48 0.70 -3.94 -17.81
C PHE A 48 1.87 -4.16 -18.78
N LEU A 49 2.67 -5.20 -18.55
CA LEU A 49 3.78 -5.52 -19.44
C LEU A 49 3.30 -5.90 -20.84
N GLY A 50 2.17 -6.58 -20.95
CA GLY A 50 1.51 -6.96 -22.20
C GLY A 50 0.79 -5.81 -22.93
N GLY A 51 0.66 -4.63 -22.29
CA GLY A 51 -0.05 -3.48 -22.87
C GLY A 51 -1.59 -3.61 -22.85
N GLU A 52 -2.13 -4.52 -22.04
CA GLU A 52 -3.58 -4.66 -21.84
C GLU A 52 -4.17 -3.52 -21.01
N VAL A 53 -3.34 -2.94 -20.13
CA VAL A 53 -3.67 -1.76 -19.30
C VAL A 53 -2.57 -0.71 -19.44
N ASP A 54 -2.97 0.57 -19.33
CA ASP A 54 -2.08 1.73 -19.48
C ASP A 54 -1.40 2.10 -18.15
N VAL A 55 -2.13 1.96 -17.06
CA VAL A 55 -1.72 2.33 -15.71
C VAL A 55 -2.00 1.18 -14.74
N ILE A 56 -1.10 0.95 -13.80
CA ILE A 56 -1.33 0.01 -12.68
C ILE A 56 -1.04 0.66 -11.34
N LEU A 57 -1.64 0.12 -10.27
CA LEU A 57 -1.23 0.41 -8.91
C LEU A 57 -0.14 -0.58 -8.49
N THR A 58 1.04 -0.05 -8.12
CA THR A 58 2.18 -0.86 -7.67
C THR A 58 3.06 -0.08 -6.69
N ASP A 59 4.19 -0.63 -6.28
CA ASP A 59 5.15 0.03 -5.41
C ASP A 59 6.34 0.62 -6.19
N TYR A 60 6.92 1.71 -5.66
CA TYR A 60 8.04 2.38 -6.31
C TYR A 60 9.32 1.52 -6.33
N ILE A 61 9.45 0.55 -5.43
CA ILE A 61 10.59 -0.36 -5.38
C ILE A 61 10.60 -1.25 -6.63
N TRP A 62 9.43 -1.78 -7.01
CA TRP A 62 9.28 -2.52 -8.24
C TRP A 62 9.57 -1.64 -9.47
N VAL A 63 9.07 -0.40 -9.49
CA VAL A 63 9.32 0.53 -10.61
C VAL A 63 10.82 0.83 -10.73
N SER A 64 11.51 1.16 -9.64
CA SER A 64 12.96 1.39 -9.62
C SER A 64 13.73 0.17 -10.13
N ARG A 65 13.35 -1.03 -9.68
CA ARG A 65 13.95 -2.28 -10.12
C ARG A 65 13.81 -2.48 -11.64
N GLN A 66 12.62 -2.23 -12.20
CA GLN A 66 12.39 -2.35 -13.64
C GLN A 66 13.19 -1.31 -14.43
N ARG A 67 13.33 -0.10 -13.90
CA ARG A 67 14.15 0.95 -14.54
C ARG A 67 15.62 0.57 -14.60
N THR A 68 16.18 -0.02 -13.56
CA THR A 68 17.56 -0.53 -13.58
C THR A 68 17.77 -1.67 -14.57
N GLU A 69 16.71 -2.34 -15.00
CA GLU A 69 16.69 -3.36 -16.05
C GLU A 69 16.37 -2.78 -17.45
N GLY A 70 16.24 -1.44 -17.57
CA GLY A 70 16.07 -0.72 -18.83
C GLY A 70 14.63 -0.35 -19.19
N ALA A 71 13.65 -0.59 -18.31
CA ALA A 71 12.28 -0.14 -18.54
C ALA A 71 12.13 1.37 -18.33
N ASP A 72 11.19 1.97 -19.06
CA ASP A 72 10.83 3.40 -18.99
C ASP A 72 9.65 3.68 -18.05
N PHE A 73 9.47 2.86 -17.01
CA PHE A 73 8.35 3.03 -16.08
C PHE A 73 8.59 4.17 -15.12
N VAL A 74 7.52 4.89 -14.80
CA VAL A 74 7.51 6.00 -13.84
C VAL A 74 6.38 5.82 -12.84
N PHE A 75 6.50 6.52 -11.72
CA PHE A 75 5.65 6.37 -10.55
C PHE A 75 5.13 7.72 -10.06
N ILE A 76 3.83 7.77 -9.75
CA ILE A 76 3.20 8.87 -9.02
C ILE A 76 2.60 8.33 -7.72
N PRO A 77 2.91 8.94 -6.57
CA PRO A 77 2.34 8.53 -5.28
C PRO A 77 0.81 8.49 -5.27
N HIS A 78 0.25 7.43 -4.67
CA HIS A 78 -1.20 7.27 -4.55
C HIS A 78 -1.67 7.30 -3.10
N SER A 79 -1.02 6.55 -2.21
CA SER A 79 -1.45 6.38 -0.83
C SER A 79 -0.27 6.15 0.10
N LYS A 80 -0.35 6.72 1.29
CA LYS A 80 0.59 6.48 2.39
C LYS A 80 0.05 5.46 3.41
N SER A 81 -1.05 4.79 3.10
CA SER A 81 -1.60 3.73 3.94
C SER A 81 -0.66 2.55 4.01
N VAL A 82 -0.29 2.17 5.23
CA VAL A 82 0.55 1.01 5.55
C VAL A 82 -0.11 0.20 6.66
N GLY A 83 0.36 -1.04 6.84
CA GLY A 83 -0.14 -1.90 7.89
C GLY A 83 0.50 -1.64 9.25
N GLY A 84 0.43 -2.64 10.09
CA GLY A 84 0.99 -2.60 11.43
C GLY A 84 0.84 -3.95 12.11
N ILE A 85 1.30 -4.00 13.35
CA ILE A 85 1.20 -5.18 14.20
C ILE A 85 -0.08 -5.09 15.03
N ILE A 86 -0.91 -6.12 14.92
CA ILE A 86 -2.14 -6.29 15.72
C ILE A 86 -1.95 -7.44 16.69
N VAL A 87 -2.43 -7.23 17.91
CA VAL A 87 -2.43 -8.21 18.99
C VAL A 87 -3.81 -8.33 19.61
N SER A 88 -4.08 -9.48 20.25
CA SER A 88 -5.26 -9.61 21.12
C SER A 88 -5.08 -8.78 22.40
N PRO A 89 -6.13 -8.11 22.91
CA PRO A 89 -6.07 -7.43 24.20
C PRO A 89 -5.66 -8.35 25.36
N SER A 90 -5.93 -9.64 25.24
CA SER A 90 -5.59 -10.66 26.25
C SER A 90 -4.18 -11.24 26.10
N SER A 91 -3.39 -10.81 25.13
CA SER A 91 -2.09 -11.40 24.80
C SER A 91 -0.97 -11.05 25.80
N ASN A 92 -1.15 -10.02 26.65
CA ASN A 92 -0.12 -9.42 27.49
C ASN A 92 1.09 -8.89 26.69
N ILE A 93 0.89 -8.55 25.42
CA ILE A 93 1.89 -7.91 24.55
C ILE A 93 1.59 -6.42 24.55
N SER A 94 2.48 -5.61 25.13
CA SER A 94 2.33 -4.16 25.25
C SER A 94 3.47 -3.38 24.58
N SER A 95 4.54 -4.06 24.22
CA SER A 95 5.71 -3.49 23.55
C SER A 95 6.26 -4.43 22.48
N LEU A 96 7.13 -3.92 21.60
CA LEU A 96 7.78 -4.76 20.60
C LEU A 96 8.64 -5.86 21.23
N ASN A 97 9.30 -5.56 22.35
CA ASN A 97 10.14 -6.54 23.06
C ASN A 97 9.35 -7.73 23.60
N ASP A 98 8.05 -7.57 23.87
CA ASP A 98 7.19 -8.67 24.32
C ASP A 98 6.91 -9.70 23.21
N LEU A 99 7.28 -9.39 21.98
CA LEU A 99 7.18 -10.33 20.85
C LEU A 99 8.23 -11.45 20.90
N ALA A 100 9.30 -11.28 21.68
CA ALA A 100 10.32 -12.32 21.85
C ALA A 100 9.68 -13.62 22.39
N GLY A 101 9.97 -14.73 21.71
CA GLY A 101 9.39 -16.04 22.02
C GLY A 101 7.92 -16.21 21.62
N LYS A 102 7.31 -15.23 20.98
CA LYS A 102 5.93 -15.29 20.49
C LYS A 102 5.86 -15.79 19.05
N LYS A 103 4.64 -16.20 18.65
CA LYS A 103 4.33 -16.64 17.30
C LYS A 103 3.64 -15.52 16.55
N ILE A 104 4.26 -15.06 15.45
CA ILE A 104 3.79 -13.92 14.67
C ILE A 104 3.42 -14.35 13.24
N GLY A 105 2.20 -14.02 12.83
CA GLY A 105 1.77 -14.13 11.43
C GLY A 105 2.23 -12.93 10.61
N ILE A 106 2.84 -13.19 9.45
CA ILE A 106 3.29 -12.16 8.51
C ILE A 106 2.51 -12.30 7.21
N ALA A 107 1.81 -11.25 6.81
CA ALA A 107 1.12 -11.21 5.53
C ALA A 107 2.11 -11.17 4.36
N GLY A 108 1.86 -11.96 3.33
CA GLY A 108 2.74 -12.07 2.17
C GLY A 108 3.90 -13.04 2.40
N GLY A 109 5.07 -12.68 1.96
CA GLY A 109 6.25 -13.54 2.00
C GLY A 109 7.47 -12.87 2.63
N PRO A 110 8.63 -13.56 2.57
CA PRO A 110 9.88 -13.07 3.18
C PRO A 110 10.42 -11.74 2.63
N VAL A 111 9.93 -11.29 1.48
CA VAL A 111 10.28 -10.00 0.84
C VAL A 111 9.14 -8.99 0.88
N ASP A 112 8.12 -9.21 1.71
CA ASP A 112 7.08 -8.21 1.95
C ASP A 112 7.70 -6.95 2.58
N LYS A 113 7.25 -5.77 2.12
CA LYS A 113 7.85 -4.49 2.51
C LYS A 113 7.67 -4.18 4.00
N SER A 114 6.47 -4.45 4.52
CA SER A 114 6.19 -4.24 5.95
C SER A 114 7.05 -5.16 6.84
N TRP A 115 7.25 -6.40 6.40
CA TRP A 115 8.13 -7.34 7.08
C TRP A 115 9.59 -6.89 7.06
N VAL A 116 10.09 -6.39 5.94
CA VAL A 116 11.45 -5.85 5.83
C VAL A 116 11.64 -4.63 6.73
N ILE A 117 10.64 -3.73 6.78
CA ILE A 117 10.65 -2.57 7.69
C ILE A 117 10.64 -3.00 9.15
N LEU A 118 9.82 -3.98 9.53
CA LEU A 118 9.79 -4.50 10.88
C LEU A 118 11.16 -5.07 11.30
N GLN A 119 11.84 -5.80 10.42
CA GLN A 119 13.18 -6.32 10.71
C GLN A 119 14.18 -5.18 11.00
N ALA A 120 14.18 -4.16 10.15
CA ALA A 120 15.06 -3.00 10.34
C ALA A 120 14.76 -2.26 11.64
N TYR A 121 13.48 -2.00 11.91
CA TYR A 121 13.02 -1.30 13.10
C TYR A 121 13.35 -2.06 14.40
N ALA A 122 12.98 -3.33 14.44
CA ALA A 122 13.22 -4.17 15.63
C ALA A 122 14.71 -4.22 15.98
N LYS A 123 15.57 -4.36 14.98
CA LYS A 123 17.01 -4.41 15.18
C LYS A 123 17.60 -3.07 15.59
N SER A 124 17.23 -1.98 14.90
CA SER A 124 17.86 -0.66 15.12
C SER A 124 17.36 0.04 16.37
N VAL A 125 16.08 -0.11 16.73
CA VAL A 125 15.46 0.62 17.83
C VAL A 125 15.34 -0.23 19.09
N HIS A 126 15.09 -1.53 18.96
CA HIS A 126 14.83 -2.43 20.09
C HIS A 126 15.89 -3.50 20.31
N ASN A 127 16.94 -3.55 19.49
CA ASN A 127 17.97 -4.59 19.52
C ASN A 127 17.41 -6.02 19.53
N LEU A 128 16.28 -6.22 18.80
CA LEU A 128 15.57 -7.49 18.67
C LEU A 128 15.77 -8.06 17.26
N ASP A 129 16.24 -9.28 17.15
CA ASP A 129 16.32 -10.00 15.87
C ASP A 129 15.06 -10.83 15.66
N VAL A 130 14.04 -10.22 15.04
CA VAL A 130 12.74 -10.89 14.83
C VAL A 130 12.81 -12.17 14.00
N LYS A 131 13.90 -12.39 13.25
CA LYS A 131 14.09 -13.66 12.55
C LYS A 131 14.50 -14.82 13.45
N LYS A 132 15.15 -14.50 14.57
CA LYS A 132 15.68 -15.49 15.52
C LYS A 132 14.84 -15.57 16.79
N ASP A 133 14.35 -14.41 17.23
CA ASP A 133 13.74 -14.26 18.54
C ASP A 133 12.24 -14.52 18.55
N VAL A 134 11.60 -14.65 17.36
CA VAL A 134 10.17 -14.94 17.22
C VAL A 134 9.92 -16.14 16.30
N GLU A 135 8.81 -16.83 16.49
CA GLU A 135 8.33 -17.88 15.59
C GLU A 135 7.50 -17.24 14.47
N LEU A 136 7.93 -17.41 13.20
CA LEU A 136 7.31 -16.76 12.05
C LEU A 136 6.34 -17.69 11.30
N VAL A 137 5.16 -17.17 10.99
CA VAL A 137 4.16 -17.84 10.17
C VAL A 137 3.82 -16.93 8.99
N PHE A 138 4.32 -17.23 7.80
CA PHE A 138 3.95 -16.50 6.59
C PHE A 138 2.65 -17.04 6.00
N GLY A 139 1.79 -16.15 5.52
CA GLY A 139 0.54 -16.57 4.94
C GLY A 139 -0.25 -15.46 4.26
N ALA A 140 -1.35 -15.86 3.62
CA ALA A 140 -2.29 -14.92 3.04
C ALA A 140 -2.94 -14.06 4.14
N PRO A 141 -3.22 -12.77 3.87
CA PRO A 141 -3.76 -11.86 4.86
C PRO A 141 -5.01 -12.36 5.62
N PRO A 142 -6.04 -12.93 4.96
CA PRO A 142 -7.19 -13.45 5.69
C PRO A 142 -6.84 -14.63 6.60
N LEU A 143 -5.95 -15.52 6.16
CA LEU A 143 -5.55 -16.70 6.91
C LEU A 143 -4.84 -16.34 8.22
N ILE A 144 -3.90 -15.40 8.18
CA ILE A 144 -3.21 -14.99 9.42
C ILE A 144 -4.13 -14.23 10.38
N ASN A 145 -5.15 -13.51 9.87
CA ASN A 145 -6.18 -12.91 10.71
C ASN A 145 -7.01 -13.99 11.44
N GLU A 146 -7.40 -15.05 10.74
CA GLU A 146 -8.11 -16.19 11.33
C GLU A 146 -7.28 -16.86 12.42
N LYS A 147 -5.99 -17.05 12.17
CA LYS A 147 -5.06 -17.64 13.16
C LYS A 147 -4.91 -16.79 14.42
N LEU A 148 -4.89 -15.45 14.29
CA LEU A 148 -4.91 -14.56 15.44
C LEU A 148 -6.24 -14.68 16.22
N MET A 149 -7.36 -14.67 15.52
CA MET A 149 -8.69 -14.77 16.12
C MET A 149 -8.91 -16.09 16.85
N SER A 150 -8.34 -17.18 16.35
CA SER A 150 -8.42 -18.52 16.99
C SER A 150 -7.44 -18.72 18.14
N GLY A 151 -6.49 -17.78 18.34
CA GLY A 151 -5.43 -17.92 19.35
C GLY A 151 -4.28 -18.83 18.94
N GLU A 152 -4.21 -19.23 17.65
CA GLU A 152 -3.12 -20.07 17.13
C GLU A 152 -1.78 -19.30 17.03
N ILE A 153 -1.87 -17.98 16.86
CA ILE A 153 -0.72 -17.06 16.86
C ILE A 153 -0.98 -15.88 17.81
N ASP A 154 0.07 -15.23 18.25
CA ASP A 154 0.02 -14.18 19.29
C ASP A 154 -0.12 -12.77 18.70
N ALA A 155 0.40 -12.55 17.49
CA ALA A 155 0.38 -11.26 16.80
C ALA A 155 0.33 -11.46 15.29
N VAL A 156 -0.08 -10.42 14.57
CA VAL A 156 0.01 -10.37 13.09
C VAL A 156 0.64 -9.07 12.64
N LEU A 157 1.47 -9.13 11.61
CA LEU A 157 1.84 -8.00 10.77
C LEU A 157 1.04 -8.11 9.47
N ASN A 158 0.06 -7.25 9.30
CA ASN A 158 -0.85 -7.32 8.16
C ASN A 158 -1.07 -5.95 7.53
N PHE A 159 -1.70 -5.94 6.36
CA PHE A 159 -2.03 -4.73 5.63
C PHE A 159 -3.15 -3.96 6.33
N TRP A 160 -3.16 -2.63 6.17
CA TRP A 160 -4.04 -1.73 6.90
C TRP A 160 -5.52 -2.12 6.88
N HIS A 161 -6.06 -2.55 5.72
CA HIS A 161 -7.47 -2.90 5.60
C HIS A 161 -7.82 -4.26 6.23
N TRP A 162 -6.85 -5.15 6.38
CA TRP A 162 -7.01 -6.39 7.16
C TRP A 162 -6.91 -6.11 8.65
N ASN A 163 -6.04 -5.17 9.05
CA ASN A 163 -5.94 -4.69 10.43
C ASN A 163 -7.22 -3.97 10.86
N ALA A 164 -7.85 -3.18 9.97
CA ALA A 164 -9.14 -2.54 10.26
C ALA A 164 -10.23 -3.57 10.61
N ARG A 165 -10.22 -4.74 9.96
CA ARG A 165 -11.14 -5.85 10.26
C ARG A 165 -10.90 -6.46 11.64
N LEU A 166 -9.65 -6.61 12.04
CA LEU A 166 -9.28 -7.09 13.38
C LEU A 166 -9.65 -6.05 14.46
N LYS A 167 -9.39 -4.77 14.21
CA LYS A 167 -9.78 -3.68 15.12
C LYS A 167 -11.30 -3.63 15.31
N ALA A 168 -12.08 -3.85 14.26
CA ALA A 168 -13.54 -3.95 14.36
C ALA A 168 -14.03 -5.10 15.25
N LYS A 169 -13.19 -6.11 15.45
CA LYS A 169 -13.44 -7.26 16.35
C LYS A 169 -12.79 -7.10 17.73
N GLY A 170 -12.32 -5.89 18.06
CA GLY A 170 -11.77 -5.58 19.37
C GLY A 170 -10.28 -5.88 19.54
N MET A 171 -9.56 -6.23 18.47
CA MET A 171 -8.09 -6.38 18.52
C MET A 171 -7.41 -5.02 18.58
N THR A 172 -6.18 -4.99 19.09
CA THR A 172 -5.42 -3.76 19.36
C THR A 172 -4.22 -3.64 18.44
N GLU A 173 -3.99 -2.46 17.87
CA GLU A 173 -2.75 -2.16 17.18
C GLU A 173 -1.64 -1.92 18.20
N LEU A 174 -0.59 -2.74 18.13
CA LEU A 174 0.60 -2.59 18.93
C LEU A 174 1.49 -1.47 18.39
N HIS A 175 1.73 -1.49 17.08
CA HIS A 175 2.58 -0.51 16.41
C HIS A 175 2.30 -0.48 14.90
N SER A 176 2.25 0.71 14.32
CA SER A 176 2.08 0.87 12.89
C SER A 176 3.42 0.88 12.15
N VAL A 177 3.43 0.44 10.91
CA VAL A 177 4.61 0.56 10.03
C VAL A 177 4.99 2.03 9.81
N ALA A 178 4.01 2.94 9.77
CA ALA A 178 4.27 4.37 9.69
C ALA A 178 5.09 4.88 10.87
N ASN A 179 4.70 4.51 12.10
CA ASN A 179 5.46 4.88 13.30
C ASN A 179 6.85 4.26 13.31
N MET A 180 7.00 3.01 12.85
CA MET A 180 8.33 2.38 12.72
C MET A 180 9.26 3.19 11.80
N LEU A 181 8.75 3.65 10.67
CA LEU A 181 9.51 4.50 9.75
C LEU A 181 9.92 5.82 10.40
N ASP A 182 9.00 6.52 11.06
CA ASP A 182 9.26 7.80 11.70
C ASP A 182 10.27 7.66 12.85
N GLU A 183 10.17 6.62 13.66
CA GLU A 183 11.11 6.35 14.76
C GLU A 183 12.52 5.96 14.28
N MET A 184 12.64 5.42 13.06
CA MET A 184 13.95 5.20 12.41
C MET A 184 14.50 6.46 11.74
N GLY A 185 13.80 7.60 11.82
CA GLY A 185 14.17 8.83 11.11
C GLY A 185 13.89 8.79 9.60
N LEU A 186 13.06 7.82 9.17
CA LEU A 186 12.53 7.73 7.82
C LEU A 186 11.18 8.45 7.79
N ASN A 187 10.82 9.03 6.64
CA ASN A 187 9.57 9.79 6.55
C ASN A 187 8.41 8.87 6.15
N SER A 188 7.45 8.67 7.05
CA SER A 188 6.22 7.89 6.79
C SER A 188 5.32 8.51 5.71
N ASN A 189 5.54 9.76 5.32
CA ASN A 189 4.86 10.39 4.19
C ASN A 189 5.42 9.97 2.82
N ALA A 190 6.50 9.17 2.77
CA ALA A 190 6.95 8.53 1.55
C ALA A 190 6.01 7.36 1.21
N PRO A 191 5.12 7.50 0.24
CA PRO A 191 4.15 6.45 -0.06
C PRO A 191 4.82 5.25 -0.71
N LEU A 192 4.48 4.05 -0.26
CA LEU A 192 4.95 2.82 -0.90
C LEU A 192 4.21 2.53 -2.20
N LEU A 193 2.92 2.84 -2.26
CA LEU A 193 2.04 2.56 -3.41
C LEU A 193 1.77 3.81 -4.24
N GLY A 194 1.73 3.61 -5.55
CA GLY A 194 1.42 4.66 -6.51
C GLY A 194 0.97 4.14 -7.87
N TRP A 195 0.55 5.05 -8.70
CA TRP A 195 0.24 4.79 -10.09
C TRP A 195 1.53 4.67 -10.88
N ALA A 196 1.69 3.59 -11.63
CA ALA A 196 2.82 3.36 -12.51
C ALA A 196 2.36 3.23 -13.95
N PHE A 197 3.11 3.83 -14.87
CA PHE A 197 2.85 3.82 -16.29
C PHE A 197 4.17 3.97 -17.06
N ARG A 198 4.13 3.79 -18.40
CA ARG A 198 5.30 4.01 -19.26
C ARG A 198 5.48 5.51 -19.50
N GLU A 199 6.69 6.02 -19.32
CA GLU A 199 6.99 7.43 -19.59
C GLU A 199 6.80 7.77 -21.09
N SER A 200 7.20 6.88 -21.99
CA SER A 200 6.95 7.03 -23.43
C SER A 200 5.46 7.15 -23.75
N TRP A 201 4.62 6.28 -23.16
CA TRP A 201 3.17 6.36 -23.32
C TRP A 201 2.59 7.67 -22.74
N ALA A 202 3.07 8.10 -21.59
CA ALA A 202 2.63 9.35 -20.97
C ALA A 202 2.99 10.57 -21.85
N ASN A 203 4.16 10.58 -22.45
CA ASN A 203 4.57 11.65 -23.38
C ASN A 203 3.68 11.73 -24.62
N GLU A 204 3.22 10.59 -25.14
CA GLU A 204 2.28 10.52 -26.27
C GLU A 204 0.84 10.84 -25.87
N ASN A 205 0.50 10.70 -24.57
CA ASN A 205 -0.84 10.86 -24.01
C ASN A 205 -0.85 11.85 -22.83
N ASP A 206 -0.04 12.89 -22.88
CA ASP A 206 0.20 13.81 -21.74
C ASP A 206 -1.11 14.39 -21.16
N GLU A 207 -2.01 14.88 -22.01
CA GLU A 207 -3.31 15.39 -21.58
C GLU A 207 -4.15 14.31 -20.87
N LEU A 208 -4.13 13.07 -21.36
CA LEU A 208 -4.92 11.98 -20.81
C LEU A 208 -4.41 11.54 -19.44
N ILE A 209 -3.09 11.37 -19.29
CA ILE A 209 -2.52 10.96 -17.99
C ILE A 209 -2.69 12.06 -16.93
N ARG A 210 -2.54 13.34 -17.30
CA ARG A 210 -2.81 14.46 -16.37
C ARG A 210 -4.27 14.50 -15.96
N SER A 211 -5.20 14.37 -16.90
CA SER A 211 -6.64 14.28 -16.60
C SER A 211 -6.97 13.15 -15.63
N PHE A 212 -6.35 11.98 -15.81
CA PHE A 212 -6.50 10.86 -14.87
C PHE A 212 -5.96 11.20 -13.47
N LEU A 213 -4.76 11.77 -13.37
CA LEU A 213 -4.15 12.13 -12.09
C LEU A 213 -4.94 13.24 -11.38
N ASP A 214 -5.38 14.27 -12.11
CA ASP A 214 -6.22 15.34 -11.56
C ASP A 214 -7.57 14.79 -11.05
N SER A 215 -8.18 13.87 -11.79
CA SER A 215 -9.42 13.19 -11.36
C SER A 215 -9.21 12.36 -10.10
N SER A 216 -8.06 11.70 -9.99
CA SER A 216 -7.67 10.93 -8.78
C SER A 216 -7.54 11.86 -7.57
N PHE A 217 -6.88 13.00 -7.68
CA PHE A 217 -6.77 13.97 -6.59
C PHE A 217 -8.11 14.61 -6.24
N GLU A 218 -8.95 14.92 -7.22
CA GLU A 218 -10.31 15.41 -6.97
C GLU A 218 -11.15 14.39 -6.20
N THR A 219 -11.12 13.13 -6.62
CA THR A 219 -11.83 12.03 -5.94
C THR A 219 -11.31 11.82 -4.51
N LYS A 220 -10.00 11.89 -4.31
CA LYS A 220 -9.40 11.83 -2.97
C LYS A 220 -9.88 12.98 -2.07
N GLY A 221 -9.97 14.20 -2.62
CA GLY A 221 -10.53 15.33 -1.92
C GLY A 221 -11.99 15.10 -1.49
N MET A 222 -12.79 14.50 -2.35
CA MET A 222 -14.18 14.11 -2.04
C MET A 222 -14.20 13.07 -0.91
N LEU A 223 -13.43 11.97 -1.04
CA LEU A 223 -13.37 10.92 -0.02
C LEU A 223 -12.83 11.42 1.33
N LEU A 224 -11.97 12.43 1.33
CA LEU A 224 -11.44 13.02 2.55
C LEU A 224 -12.48 13.87 3.29
N ASN A 225 -13.32 14.62 2.56
CA ASN A 225 -14.16 15.68 3.12
C ASN A 225 -15.66 15.37 3.13
N ASP A 226 -16.14 14.40 2.33
CA ASP A 226 -17.56 14.07 2.21
C ASP A 226 -17.83 12.62 2.66
N MET A 227 -18.45 12.48 3.84
CA MET A 227 -18.84 11.17 4.36
C MET A 227 -19.96 10.51 3.55
N ASN A 228 -20.78 11.27 2.80
CA ASN A 228 -21.83 10.68 1.96
C ASN A 228 -21.22 9.88 0.80
N ALA A 229 -20.03 10.25 0.32
CA ALA A 229 -19.32 9.45 -0.69
C ALA A 229 -19.00 8.02 -0.22
N TRP A 230 -18.79 7.86 1.09
CA TRP A 230 -18.51 6.55 1.70
C TRP A 230 -19.73 5.66 1.81
N GLU A 231 -20.93 6.22 1.99
CA GLU A 231 -22.17 5.43 2.08
C GLU A 231 -22.37 4.56 0.83
N ASN A 232 -22.07 5.08 -0.35
CA ASN A 232 -22.15 4.35 -1.62
C ASN A 232 -21.08 3.26 -1.79
N LEU A 233 -20.08 3.24 -0.91
CA LEU A 233 -19.00 2.24 -0.92
C LEU A 233 -19.23 1.09 0.04
N LYS A 234 -20.17 1.16 0.98
CA LYS A 234 -20.39 0.14 2.03
C LYS A 234 -20.44 -1.28 1.49
N ALA A 235 -21.19 -1.52 0.43
CA ALA A 235 -21.28 -2.84 -0.20
C ALA A 235 -19.95 -3.30 -0.80
N LYS A 236 -19.24 -2.39 -1.49
CA LYS A 236 -17.91 -2.66 -2.07
C LYS A 236 -16.87 -2.94 -0.99
N MET A 237 -16.98 -2.28 0.16
CA MET A 237 -16.15 -2.48 1.35
C MET A 237 -16.51 -3.78 2.11
N LYS A 238 -17.65 -4.41 1.78
CA LYS A 238 -18.25 -5.52 2.55
C LYS A 238 -18.53 -5.13 4.00
N ALA A 239 -19.01 -3.92 4.21
CA ALA A 239 -19.27 -3.32 5.52
C ALA A 239 -20.72 -2.80 5.66
N ASP A 240 -21.61 -3.21 4.77
CA ASP A 240 -23.01 -2.81 4.75
C ASP A 240 -23.83 -3.29 5.97
N LYS A 241 -23.32 -4.31 6.68
CA LYS A 241 -23.93 -4.87 7.89
C LYS A 241 -23.09 -4.71 9.15
N ASP A 242 -21.99 -3.99 9.07
CA ASP A 242 -21.02 -3.82 10.18
C ASP A 242 -20.53 -2.38 10.22
N GLU A 243 -21.19 -1.56 11.03
CA GLU A 243 -20.88 -0.13 11.17
C GLU A 243 -19.50 0.11 11.79
N SER A 244 -19.05 -0.75 12.71
CA SER A 244 -17.70 -0.68 13.26
C SER A 244 -16.63 -0.91 12.19
N LEU A 245 -16.83 -1.91 11.36
CA LEU A 245 -15.95 -2.18 10.21
C LEU A 245 -15.96 -1.03 9.22
N PHE A 246 -17.13 -0.51 8.86
CA PHE A 246 -17.26 0.64 7.97
C PHE A 246 -16.49 1.85 8.48
N LYS A 247 -16.67 2.18 9.76
CA LYS A 247 -15.98 3.28 10.43
C LYS A 247 -14.46 3.09 10.41
N ASN A 248 -13.97 1.91 10.77
CA ASN A 248 -12.53 1.64 10.79
C ASN A 248 -11.91 1.70 9.38
N LEU A 249 -12.55 1.08 8.39
CA LEU A 249 -12.05 1.10 7.02
C LEU A 249 -12.04 2.51 6.42
N SER A 250 -13.11 3.29 6.58
CA SER A 250 -13.18 4.65 6.06
C SER A 250 -12.21 5.60 6.77
N THR A 251 -12.04 5.46 8.09
CA THR A 251 -11.09 6.26 8.86
C THR A 251 -9.65 5.96 8.46
N ASP A 252 -9.28 4.69 8.39
CA ASP A 252 -7.91 4.29 8.06
C ASP A 252 -7.55 4.60 6.59
N TYR A 253 -8.51 4.46 5.66
CA TYR A 253 -8.32 4.89 4.27
C TYR A 253 -8.05 6.39 4.17
N ARG A 254 -8.89 7.21 4.84
CA ARG A 254 -8.78 8.67 4.84
C ARG A 254 -7.45 9.14 5.44
N ALA A 255 -6.95 8.48 6.47
CA ALA A 255 -5.64 8.77 7.06
C ALA A 255 -4.47 8.56 6.07
N GLY A 256 -4.64 7.69 5.09
CA GLY A 256 -3.64 7.42 4.05
C GLY A 256 -3.80 8.26 2.78
N ILE A 257 -4.82 9.10 2.67
CA ILE A 257 -5.04 9.94 1.48
C ILE A 257 -3.91 10.96 1.33
N MET A 258 -3.45 11.10 0.09
CA MET A 258 -2.55 12.16 -0.36
C MET A 258 -3.35 13.10 -1.26
N THR A 259 -3.31 14.39 -0.95
CA THR A 259 -4.06 15.42 -1.69
C THR A 259 -3.27 16.06 -2.81
N GLU A 260 -1.98 15.80 -2.85
CA GLU A 260 -1.06 16.34 -3.85
C GLU A 260 0.14 15.41 -4.07
N SER A 261 0.77 15.51 -5.22
CA SER A 261 2.09 14.94 -5.47
C SER A 261 3.15 15.86 -4.85
N SER A 262 4.10 15.28 -4.11
CA SER A 262 5.12 16.07 -3.42
C SER A 262 6.53 15.68 -3.87
N PRO A 263 7.36 16.63 -4.30
CA PRO A 263 8.78 16.37 -4.59
C PRO A 263 9.53 15.76 -3.40
N SER A 264 9.12 16.07 -2.16
CA SER A 264 9.72 15.51 -0.96
C SER A 264 9.48 14.00 -0.80
N ALA A 265 8.47 13.44 -1.46
CA ALA A 265 8.21 12.00 -1.46
C ALA A 265 9.37 11.21 -2.10
N ALA A 266 9.96 11.72 -3.18
CA ALA A 266 11.10 11.08 -3.84
C ALA A 266 12.35 11.05 -2.92
N GLU A 267 12.64 12.14 -2.22
CA GLU A 267 13.76 12.18 -1.27
C GLU A 267 13.55 11.25 -0.06
N ALA A 268 12.33 11.22 0.47
CA ALA A 268 11.98 10.30 1.54
C ALA A 268 12.09 8.83 1.08
N ALA A 269 11.66 8.55 -0.15
CA ALA A 269 11.75 7.21 -0.73
C ALA A 269 13.18 6.72 -0.90
N LYS A 270 14.14 7.58 -1.19
CA LYS A 270 15.58 7.21 -1.30
C LYS A 270 16.10 6.60 -0.01
N LYS A 271 15.81 7.21 1.13
CA LYS A 271 16.24 6.72 2.45
C LYS A 271 15.59 5.39 2.79
N THR A 272 14.29 5.27 2.59
CA THR A 272 13.55 4.03 2.81
C THR A 272 14.05 2.91 1.88
N PHE A 273 14.32 3.23 0.61
CA PHE A 273 14.88 2.27 -0.35
C PHE A 273 16.23 1.72 0.10
N ALA A 274 17.11 2.55 0.63
CA ALA A 274 18.41 2.13 1.14
C ALA A 274 18.28 1.12 2.29
N VAL A 275 17.37 1.35 3.24
CA VAL A 275 17.06 0.40 4.31
C VAL A 275 16.48 -0.90 3.75
N MET A 276 15.58 -0.82 2.79
CA MET A 276 15.02 -1.98 2.11
C MET A 276 16.08 -2.81 1.37
N ALA A 277 17.05 -2.13 0.74
CA ALA A 277 18.16 -2.78 0.05
C ALA A 277 19.08 -3.52 1.03
N GLU A 278 19.39 -2.91 2.17
CA GLU A 278 20.25 -3.50 3.20
C GLU A 278 19.63 -4.77 3.78
N ILE A 279 18.36 -4.75 4.13
CA ILE A 279 17.66 -5.86 4.80
C ILE A 279 17.12 -6.89 3.82
N GLY A 280 16.46 -6.44 2.75
CA GLY A 280 15.78 -7.31 1.77
C GLY A 280 16.69 -7.81 0.64
N GLY A 281 17.82 -7.13 0.42
CA GLY A 281 18.81 -7.49 -0.61
C GLY A 281 18.25 -7.48 -2.04
N GLN A 282 18.98 -8.09 -2.94
CA GLN A 282 18.65 -8.13 -4.38
C GLN A 282 17.31 -8.80 -4.70
N LYS A 283 16.83 -9.70 -3.85
CA LYS A 283 15.50 -10.31 -4.03
C LYS A 283 14.38 -9.27 -3.98
N LEU A 284 14.56 -8.20 -3.20
CA LEU A 284 13.59 -7.12 -3.06
C LEU A 284 13.84 -6.00 -4.07
N VAL A 285 15.05 -5.42 -4.07
CA VAL A 285 15.34 -4.17 -4.79
C VAL A 285 15.95 -4.38 -6.18
N GLY A 286 16.32 -5.60 -6.56
CA GLY A 286 17.00 -5.91 -7.82
C GLY A 286 18.50 -5.67 -7.74
N SER A 287 19.11 -5.38 -8.89
CA SER A 287 20.57 -5.26 -9.02
C SER A 287 21.17 -3.97 -8.44
N SER A 288 20.36 -2.95 -8.20
CA SER A 288 20.82 -1.65 -7.64
C SER A 288 20.35 -1.48 -6.20
N ALA A 289 21.28 -1.15 -5.31
CA ALA A 289 20.97 -0.80 -3.91
C ALA A 289 20.49 0.65 -3.74
N THR A 290 20.49 1.45 -4.81
CA THR A 290 20.02 2.84 -4.83
C THR A 290 18.78 2.98 -5.71
N LEU A 291 17.85 3.82 -5.27
CA LEU A 291 16.65 4.17 -6.01
C LEU A 291 17.04 4.83 -7.34
N ASP A 292 16.52 4.34 -8.47
CA ASP A 292 16.71 4.94 -9.78
C ASP A 292 16.13 6.37 -9.78
N ALA A 293 16.92 7.33 -10.27
CA ALA A 293 16.58 8.75 -10.24
C ALA A 293 15.33 9.11 -11.06
N GLY A 294 14.97 8.30 -12.06
CA GLY A 294 13.77 8.49 -12.89
C GLY A 294 12.50 7.81 -12.36
N THR A 295 12.57 7.17 -11.19
CA THR A 295 11.43 6.40 -10.65
C THR A 295 10.20 7.28 -10.43
N PHE A 296 10.35 8.44 -9.81
CA PHE A 296 9.26 9.38 -9.58
C PHE A 296 9.10 10.30 -10.79
N TRP A 297 7.90 10.32 -11.35
CA TRP A 297 7.60 11.14 -12.52
C TRP A 297 7.58 12.62 -12.16
N SER A 298 8.53 13.38 -12.68
CA SER A 298 8.72 14.80 -12.36
C SER A 298 7.94 15.75 -13.27
N ALA A 299 7.28 15.23 -14.29
CA ALA A 299 6.56 16.06 -15.27
C ALA A 299 5.14 16.46 -14.85
N TYR A 300 4.62 15.92 -13.71
CA TYR A 300 3.29 16.23 -13.20
C TYR A 300 3.31 17.25 -12.06
#